data_a9dca10d215e6fe9979c6740494da240
#
_entry.id   a9dca10d215e6fe9979c6740494da240
#
_cell.length_a   1.000
_cell.length_b   1.000
_cell.length_c   1.000
_cell.angle_alpha   90.00
_cell.angle_beta   90.00
_cell.angle_gamma   90.00
#
_symmetry.space_group_name_H-M   'P 1'
#
loop_
_entity.id
_entity.type
_entity.pdbx_description
1 polymer ?
#
loop_
_entity_poly.entity_id
_entity_poly.type
_entity_poly.pdbx_seq_one_letter_code
_entity_poly.pdbx_strand_id
1 'polypeptide(L)'
;MPTKVGINGFGRIGRNIMRTALDDRNIQFVAVNDVTDALTLAHLLKYDSILGNLPHKVTHTEESIAVEGKSFKVFKVKDPGEIDWASVGAEIVVESTGLFTKGAEAQKHLRGPVKKVIISAPADGPDATFVLGVNDKSYDPAKHHVVSNASCTTNCLAPVAKVLQDTFGIQSGTMTTIHSYTNDQRLLDLPHKDLRRARAAAINLIPSSTGAAKALHLVIPELKGKLDGYAMRVPTPNVSVVDLTVFVEKPASVAAVNAALKAAAQGAMKGILEYTEEELVSADFKGNSNSSIVDAGYTKVVGDRCVKVLAWYDNEWGYSCRCRDLIKLIASKF
;
A
#
# COMPACT_ATOMS: atom_id res chain seq x y z
N MET A 1 -24.65 -9.66 -4.87
CA MET A 1 -24.71 -8.90 -3.61
C MET A 1 -23.34 -8.31 -3.37
N PRO A 2 -23.18 -7.16 -2.69
CA PRO A 2 -21.87 -6.63 -2.37
C PRO A 2 -21.11 -7.57 -1.44
N THR A 3 -19.79 -7.65 -1.62
CA THR A 3 -18.92 -8.42 -0.74
C THR A 3 -18.79 -7.73 0.61
N LYS A 4 -19.01 -8.48 1.68
CA LYS A 4 -18.97 -7.98 3.05
C LYS A 4 -17.55 -7.97 3.58
N VAL A 5 -17.04 -6.80 3.94
CA VAL A 5 -15.66 -6.59 4.35
C VAL A 5 -15.58 -6.12 5.79
N GLY A 6 -14.73 -6.78 6.60
CA GLY A 6 -14.29 -6.33 7.90
C GLY A 6 -12.89 -5.70 7.83
N ILE A 7 -12.60 -4.72 8.69
CA ILE A 7 -11.27 -4.13 8.82
C ILE A 7 -10.79 -4.30 10.26
N ASN A 8 -9.68 -4.99 10.46
CA ASN A 8 -8.97 -5.03 11.73
C ASN A 8 -7.86 -3.99 11.75
N GLY A 9 -7.95 -3.00 12.65
CA GLY A 9 -7.10 -1.82 12.67
C GLY A 9 -7.68 -0.67 11.84
N PHE A 10 -8.40 0.24 12.50
CA PHE A 10 -9.02 1.40 11.86
C PHE A 10 -8.16 2.66 12.01
N GLY A 11 -6.82 2.46 11.86
CA GLY A 11 -5.81 3.51 11.76
C GLY A 11 -5.88 4.25 10.42
N ARG A 12 -4.80 4.95 10.04
CA ARG A 12 -4.78 5.73 8.79
C ARG A 12 -5.12 4.88 7.56
N ILE A 13 -4.44 3.74 7.39
CA ILE A 13 -4.65 2.87 6.20
C ILE A 13 -6.05 2.25 6.23
N GLY A 14 -6.52 1.71 7.36
CA GLY A 14 -7.87 1.15 7.45
C GLY A 14 -8.96 2.17 7.10
N ARG A 15 -8.85 3.41 7.60
CA ARG A 15 -9.78 4.50 7.25
C ARG A 15 -9.68 4.90 5.78
N ASN A 16 -8.48 4.97 5.23
CA ASN A 16 -8.28 5.33 3.82
C ASN A 16 -8.82 4.25 2.89
N ILE A 17 -8.63 2.96 3.21
CA ILE A 17 -9.26 1.85 2.46
C ILE A 17 -10.78 2.06 2.41
N MET A 18 -11.42 2.34 3.54
CA MET A 18 -12.85 2.62 3.58
C MET A 18 -13.19 3.86 2.73
N ARG A 19 -12.47 4.97 2.89
CA ARG A 19 -12.71 6.21 2.12
C ARG A 19 -12.60 6.00 0.61
N THR A 20 -11.66 5.17 0.13
CA THR A 20 -11.49 4.88 -1.31
C THR A 20 -12.64 4.06 -1.91
N ALA A 21 -13.46 3.41 -1.08
CA ALA A 21 -14.49 2.47 -1.49
C ALA A 21 -15.91 2.83 -1.04
N LEU A 22 -16.14 4.02 -0.49
CA LEU A 22 -17.48 4.43 0.01
C LEU A 22 -18.55 4.42 -1.08
N ASP A 23 -18.16 4.75 -2.31
CA ASP A 23 -19.06 4.80 -3.46
C ASP A 23 -19.05 3.51 -4.30
N ASP A 24 -18.23 2.52 -3.92
CA ASP A 24 -18.19 1.23 -4.62
C ASP A 24 -19.36 0.34 -4.19
N ARG A 25 -20.29 0.08 -5.12
CA ARG A 25 -21.48 -0.73 -4.86
C ARG A 25 -21.18 -2.22 -4.67
N ASN A 26 -19.99 -2.66 -4.99
CA ASN A 26 -19.56 -4.07 -4.86
C ASN A 26 -18.92 -4.37 -3.50
N ILE A 27 -18.62 -3.35 -2.69
CA ILE A 27 -18.01 -3.49 -1.37
C ILE A 27 -18.97 -2.94 -0.31
N GLN A 28 -19.19 -3.73 0.73
CA GLN A 28 -19.92 -3.31 1.93
C GLN A 28 -19.04 -3.51 3.15
N PHE A 29 -18.64 -2.44 3.79
CA PHE A 29 -18.00 -2.54 5.11
C PHE A 29 -19.07 -2.85 6.15
N VAL A 30 -18.89 -3.96 6.87
CA VAL A 30 -19.88 -4.46 7.85
C VAL A 30 -19.40 -4.26 9.28
N ALA A 31 -18.10 -4.22 9.50
CA ALA A 31 -17.51 -3.89 10.80
C ALA A 31 -16.07 -3.41 10.68
N VAL A 32 -15.64 -2.69 11.70
CA VAL A 32 -14.23 -2.41 11.98
C VAL A 32 -13.89 -2.87 13.39
N ASN A 33 -12.64 -3.22 13.62
CA ASN A 33 -12.12 -3.49 14.95
C ASN A 33 -10.94 -2.56 15.24
N ASP A 34 -10.95 -1.95 16.42
CA ASP A 34 -9.84 -1.15 16.93
C ASP A 34 -9.89 -1.13 18.46
N VAL A 35 -8.83 -0.72 19.13
CA VAL A 35 -8.78 -0.68 20.61
C VAL A 35 -9.39 0.60 21.20
N THR A 36 -9.78 1.56 20.35
CA THR A 36 -10.40 2.82 20.77
C THR A 36 -11.93 2.82 20.60
N ASP A 37 -12.62 3.87 21.00
CA ASP A 37 -14.08 4.00 20.96
C ASP A 37 -14.61 4.48 19.61
N ALA A 38 -15.89 4.24 19.35
CA ALA A 38 -16.58 4.59 18.11
C ALA A 38 -16.61 6.10 17.85
N LEU A 39 -16.74 6.94 18.90
CA LEU A 39 -16.71 8.39 18.78
C LEU A 39 -15.38 8.86 18.17
N THR A 40 -14.26 8.42 18.76
CA THR A 40 -12.92 8.78 18.28
C THR A 40 -12.69 8.27 16.85
N LEU A 41 -13.10 7.04 16.53
CA LEU A 41 -12.96 6.48 15.19
C LEU A 41 -13.82 7.23 14.16
N ALA A 42 -15.05 7.59 14.50
CA ALA A 42 -15.93 8.37 13.65
C ALA A 42 -15.39 9.78 13.39
N HIS A 43 -14.86 10.43 14.44
CA HIS A 43 -14.20 11.73 14.32
C HIS A 43 -12.99 11.67 13.35
N LEU A 44 -12.10 10.69 13.54
CA LEU A 44 -10.92 10.50 12.67
C LEU A 44 -11.27 10.01 11.26
N LEU A 45 -12.41 9.37 11.06
CA LEU A 45 -12.91 9.06 9.71
C LEU A 45 -13.41 10.32 9.00
N LYS A 46 -14.09 11.22 9.74
CA LYS A 46 -14.64 12.46 9.20
C LYS A 46 -13.55 13.49 8.90
N TYR A 47 -12.61 13.69 9.83
CA TYR A 47 -11.59 14.73 9.77
C TYR A 47 -10.21 14.13 9.58
N ASP A 48 -9.51 14.52 8.53
CA ASP A 48 -8.17 14.07 8.21
C ASP A 48 -7.28 15.26 7.85
N SER A 49 -6.17 15.41 8.57
CA SER A 49 -5.25 16.56 8.39
C SER A 49 -4.53 16.52 7.05
N ILE A 50 -4.38 15.35 6.43
CA ILE A 50 -3.65 15.15 5.17
C ILE A 50 -4.62 15.19 3.99
N LEU A 51 -5.68 14.36 4.03
CA LEU A 51 -6.61 14.16 2.91
C LEU A 51 -7.85 15.06 2.99
N GLY A 52 -7.96 15.85 4.05
CA GLY A 52 -9.10 16.75 4.26
C GLY A 52 -10.35 16.04 4.79
N ASN A 53 -11.37 16.83 5.02
CA ASN A 53 -12.63 16.36 5.59
C ASN A 53 -13.38 15.47 4.61
N LEU A 54 -13.87 14.33 5.10
CA LEU A 54 -14.75 13.47 4.30
C LEU A 54 -16.04 14.26 3.99
N PRO A 55 -16.46 14.42 2.72
CA PRO A 55 -17.66 15.20 2.39
C PRO A 55 -18.97 14.56 2.89
N HIS A 56 -18.94 13.26 3.19
CA HIS A 56 -20.08 12.48 3.66
C HIS A 56 -20.43 12.77 5.12
N LYS A 57 -21.73 12.63 5.47
CA LYS A 57 -22.18 12.69 6.86
C LYS A 57 -21.73 11.46 7.61
N VAL A 58 -21.04 11.65 8.73
CA VAL A 58 -20.60 10.57 9.64
C VAL A 58 -21.35 10.74 10.96
N THR A 59 -21.96 9.66 11.44
CA THR A 59 -22.61 9.57 12.75
C THR A 59 -22.13 8.32 13.48
N HIS A 60 -22.33 8.24 14.78
CA HIS A 60 -21.94 7.09 15.59
C HIS A 60 -22.92 6.82 16.72
N THR A 61 -22.88 5.59 17.22
CA THR A 61 -23.39 5.14 18.51
C THR A 61 -22.20 4.64 19.32
N GLU A 62 -22.42 4.02 20.47
CA GLU A 62 -21.35 3.38 21.26
C GLU A 62 -20.70 2.19 20.54
N GLU A 63 -21.46 1.46 19.71
CA GLU A 63 -21.06 0.21 19.08
C GLU A 63 -21.00 0.27 17.54
N SER A 64 -21.32 1.41 16.93
CA SER A 64 -21.36 1.53 15.47
C SER A 64 -20.99 2.92 14.97
N ILE A 65 -20.58 2.96 13.70
CA ILE A 65 -20.39 4.19 12.94
C ILE A 65 -21.23 4.07 11.68
N ALA A 66 -21.83 5.18 11.23
CA ALA A 66 -22.55 5.24 9.97
C ALA A 66 -22.04 6.36 9.07
N VAL A 67 -21.89 6.05 7.78
CA VAL A 67 -21.58 7.01 6.71
C VAL A 67 -22.76 7.05 5.76
N GLU A 68 -23.36 8.24 5.58
CA GLU A 68 -24.60 8.43 4.79
C GLU A 68 -25.69 7.41 5.15
N GLY A 69 -25.86 7.12 6.45
CA GLY A 69 -26.85 6.17 6.96
C GLY A 69 -26.47 4.69 6.82
N LYS A 70 -25.39 4.35 6.11
CA LYS A 70 -24.88 2.97 6.04
C LYS A 70 -24.05 2.68 7.27
N SER A 71 -24.59 1.87 8.19
CA SER A 71 -23.94 1.54 9.47
C SER A 71 -23.01 0.34 9.36
N PHE A 72 -21.91 0.37 10.12
CA PHE A 72 -21.03 -0.75 10.37
C PHE A 72 -20.67 -0.84 11.86
N LYS A 73 -20.48 -2.07 12.33
CA LYS A 73 -20.21 -2.34 13.76
C LYS A 73 -18.78 -1.95 14.13
N VAL A 74 -18.57 -1.54 15.38
CA VAL A 74 -17.24 -1.30 15.96
C VAL A 74 -16.97 -2.35 17.03
N PHE A 75 -15.99 -3.20 16.79
CA PHE A 75 -15.47 -4.13 17.78
C PHE A 75 -14.27 -3.50 18.53
N LYS A 76 -14.02 -3.98 19.76
CA LYS A 76 -12.89 -3.57 20.63
C LYS A 76 -12.13 -4.78 21.16
N VAL A 77 -11.67 -5.63 20.26
CA VAL A 77 -11.06 -6.92 20.57
C VAL A 77 -9.58 -6.90 20.21
N LYS A 78 -8.72 -7.38 21.11
CA LYS A 78 -7.26 -7.38 20.90
C LYS A 78 -6.77 -8.58 20.10
N ASP A 79 -7.27 -9.79 20.40
CA ASP A 79 -6.88 -11.00 19.66
C ASP A 79 -7.72 -11.14 18.39
N PRO A 80 -7.10 -11.19 17.19
CA PRO A 80 -7.83 -11.39 15.95
C PRO A 80 -8.66 -12.67 15.93
N GLY A 81 -8.27 -13.68 16.69
CA GLY A 81 -9.02 -14.93 16.87
C GLY A 81 -10.33 -14.80 17.66
N GLU A 82 -10.56 -13.72 18.37
CA GLU A 82 -11.76 -13.50 19.20
C GLU A 82 -12.77 -12.52 18.56
N ILE A 83 -12.42 -11.87 17.45
CA ILE A 83 -13.32 -10.93 16.77
C ILE A 83 -14.47 -11.70 16.13
N ASP A 84 -15.72 -11.37 16.49
CA ASP A 84 -16.91 -12.05 16.00
C ASP A 84 -17.33 -11.54 14.60
N TRP A 85 -16.52 -11.85 13.59
CA TRP A 85 -16.85 -11.56 12.19
C TRP A 85 -18.11 -12.27 11.70
N ALA A 86 -18.51 -13.36 12.37
CA ALA A 86 -19.70 -14.14 12.01
C ALA A 86 -20.98 -13.34 12.26
N SER A 87 -21.06 -12.61 13.36
CA SER A 87 -22.25 -11.79 13.71
C SER A 87 -22.57 -10.71 12.66
N VAL A 88 -21.60 -10.30 11.85
CA VAL A 88 -21.76 -9.30 10.80
C VAL A 88 -21.66 -9.91 9.39
N GLY A 89 -21.34 -11.20 9.29
CA GLY A 89 -21.24 -11.92 8.04
C GLY A 89 -20.10 -11.46 7.14
N ALA A 90 -18.96 -11.02 7.70
CA ALA A 90 -17.81 -10.59 6.92
C ALA A 90 -17.22 -11.76 6.11
N GLU A 91 -16.95 -11.57 4.83
CA GLU A 91 -16.40 -12.57 3.92
C GLU A 91 -14.90 -12.37 3.64
N ILE A 92 -14.46 -11.10 3.66
CA ILE A 92 -13.06 -10.69 3.56
C ILE A 92 -12.72 -9.87 4.79
N VAL A 93 -11.55 -10.11 5.39
CA VAL A 93 -11.00 -9.26 6.45
C VAL A 93 -9.73 -8.60 5.96
N VAL A 94 -9.62 -7.28 6.13
CA VAL A 94 -8.37 -6.55 5.93
C VAL A 94 -7.68 -6.40 7.27
N GLU A 95 -6.53 -7.04 7.42
CA GLU A 95 -5.65 -6.87 8.58
C GLU A 95 -4.79 -5.62 8.39
N SER A 96 -5.10 -4.57 9.10
CA SER A 96 -4.50 -3.23 8.95
C SER A 96 -3.97 -2.64 10.25
N THR A 97 -3.75 -3.47 11.27
CA THR A 97 -3.17 -3.02 12.57
C THR A 97 -1.67 -2.77 12.47
N GLY A 98 -0.97 -3.40 11.52
CA GLY A 98 0.48 -3.45 11.46
C GLY A 98 1.12 -4.34 12.54
N LEU A 99 0.33 -5.02 13.36
CA LEU A 99 0.79 -5.92 14.43
C LEU A 99 0.82 -7.38 13.98
N PHE A 100 -0.20 -7.83 13.26
CA PHE A 100 -0.36 -9.23 12.83
C PHE A 100 0.10 -9.38 11.37
N THR A 101 1.39 -9.20 11.16
CA THR A 101 2.00 -9.28 9.82
C THR A 101 2.53 -10.66 9.45
N LYS A 102 2.42 -11.66 10.35
CA LYS A 102 2.70 -13.05 10.03
C LYS A 102 1.45 -13.74 9.50
N GLY A 103 1.56 -14.49 8.41
CA GLY A 103 0.45 -15.24 7.82
C GLY A 103 -0.27 -16.11 8.85
N ALA A 104 0.46 -16.84 9.70
CA ALA A 104 -0.10 -17.67 10.76
C ALA A 104 -0.90 -16.88 11.81
N GLU A 105 -0.53 -15.63 12.09
CA GLU A 105 -1.28 -14.77 13.01
C GLU A 105 -2.54 -14.23 12.34
N ALA A 106 -2.43 -13.75 11.11
CA ALA A 106 -3.56 -13.24 10.33
C ALA A 106 -4.57 -14.35 9.97
N GLN A 107 -4.12 -15.59 9.85
CA GLN A 107 -4.98 -16.76 9.61
C GLN A 107 -6.05 -16.94 10.71
N LYS A 108 -5.85 -16.42 11.91
CA LYS A 108 -6.85 -16.45 12.99
C LYS A 108 -8.17 -15.78 12.60
N HIS A 109 -8.17 -14.89 11.62
CA HIS A 109 -9.40 -14.30 11.08
C HIS A 109 -10.23 -15.27 10.24
N LEU A 110 -9.63 -16.35 9.66
CA LEU A 110 -10.32 -17.33 8.81
C LEU A 110 -11.26 -18.22 9.63
N ARG A 111 -12.37 -17.66 10.06
CA ARG A 111 -13.40 -18.35 10.85
C ARG A 111 -14.80 -17.95 10.39
N GLY A 112 -15.76 -18.87 10.55
CA GLY A 112 -17.14 -18.63 10.15
C GLY A 112 -17.27 -18.29 8.67
N PRO A 113 -17.86 -17.15 8.31
CA PRO A 113 -18.03 -16.72 6.92
C PRO A 113 -16.78 -16.12 6.26
N VAL A 114 -15.71 -15.85 7.03
CA VAL A 114 -14.49 -15.23 6.48
C VAL A 114 -13.75 -16.22 5.60
N LYS A 115 -13.66 -15.92 4.32
CA LYS A 115 -13.02 -16.76 3.31
C LYS A 115 -11.58 -16.34 3.02
N LYS A 116 -11.29 -15.03 3.15
CA LYS A 116 -10.01 -14.43 2.76
C LYS A 116 -9.57 -13.34 3.72
N VAL A 117 -8.25 -13.24 3.88
CA VAL A 117 -7.60 -12.19 4.67
C VAL A 117 -6.57 -11.48 3.81
N ILE A 118 -6.59 -10.15 3.85
CA ILE A 118 -5.62 -9.29 3.18
C ILE A 118 -4.80 -8.58 4.25
N ILE A 119 -3.50 -8.83 4.31
CA ILE A 119 -2.58 -8.09 5.18
C ILE A 119 -2.15 -6.82 4.45
N SER A 120 -2.47 -5.64 4.99
CA SER A 120 -2.12 -4.34 4.41
C SER A 120 -0.70 -3.89 4.80
N ALA A 121 0.23 -4.82 4.74
CA ALA A 121 1.65 -4.62 5.05
C ALA A 121 2.49 -5.73 4.40
N PRO A 122 3.82 -5.58 4.29
CA PRO A 122 4.71 -6.72 4.04
C PRO A 122 4.48 -7.80 5.09
N ALA A 123 4.33 -9.04 4.66
CA ALA A 123 4.01 -10.15 5.55
C ALA A 123 5.07 -11.25 5.49
N ASP A 124 5.21 -11.97 6.61
CA ASP A 124 6.03 -13.16 6.72
C ASP A 124 5.14 -14.40 6.62
N GLY A 125 5.41 -15.29 5.65
CA GLY A 125 4.67 -16.52 5.42
C GLY A 125 3.19 -16.35 5.10
N PRO A 126 2.75 -15.36 4.29
CA PRO A 126 1.41 -15.38 3.69
C PRO A 126 1.36 -16.45 2.59
N ASP A 127 0.16 -16.86 2.16
CA ASP A 127 0.04 -17.77 1.01
C ASP A 127 0.61 -17.16 -0.27
N ALA A 128 0.45 -15.85 -0.44
CA ALA A 128 1.04 -15.08 -1.54
C ALA A 128 1.16 -13.59 -1.21
N THR A 129 2.06 -12.91 -1.92
CA THR A 129 2.17 -11.45 -1.94
C THR A 129 1.80 -10.95 -3.32
N PHE A 130 0.88 -9.97 -3.39
CA PHE A 130 0.42 -9.40 -4.64
C PHE A 130 0.76 -7.92 -4.77
N VAL A 131 1.17 -7.54 -5.97
CA VAL A 131 1.21 -6.16 -6.45
C VAL A 131 0.39 -6.11 -7.73
N LEU A 132 -0.70 -5.36 -7.70
CA LEU A 132 -1.60 -5.25 -8.85
C LEU A 132 -0.90 -4.64 -10.06
N GLY A 133 -1.19 -5.17 -11.24
CA GLY A 133 -0.49 -4.83 -12.48
C GLY A 133 0.85 -5.53 -12.67
N VAL A 134 1.34 -6.29 -11.69
CA VAL A 134 2.61 -7.01 -11.75
C VAL A 134 2.40 -8.53 -11.73
N ASN A 135 1.81 -9.07 -10.67
CA ASN A 135 1.61 -10.52 -10.50
C ASN A 135 0.18 -10.92 -10.11
N ASP A 136 -0.77 -10.01 -10.13
CA ASP A 136 -2.17 -10.24 -9.73
C ASP A 136 -2.86 -11.34 -10.55
N LYS A 137 -2.42 -11.59 -11.79
CA LYS A 137 -2.93 -12.68 -12.64
C LYS A 137 -2.64 -14.07 -12.09
N SER A 138 -1.68 -14.20 -11.17
CA SER A 138 -1.35 -15.45 -10.51
C SER A 138 -2.27 -15.78 -9.32
N TYR A 139 -3.27 -14.94 -9.01
CA TYR A 139 -4.19 -15.19 -7.91
C TYR A 139 -5.03 -16.46 -8.17
N ASP A 140 -4.89 -17.41 -7.26
CA ASP A 140 -5.65 -18.66 -7.24
C ASP A 140 -6.54 -18.70 -5.99
N PRO A 141 -7.88 -18.61 -6.14
CA PRO A 141 -8.79 -18.57 -4.99
C PRO A 141 -8.79 -19.86 -4.15
N ALA A 142 -8.36 -20.98 -4.72
CA ALA A 142 -8.29 -22.25 -4.00
C ALA A 142 -7.05 -22.37 -3.10
N LYS A 143 -6.00 -21.59 -3.36
CA LYS A 143 -4.73 -21.68 -2.64
C LYS A 143 -4.44 -20.45 -1.78
N HIS A 144 -4.89 -19.28 -2.19
CA HIS A 144 -4.53 -18.01 -1.57
C HIS A 144 -5.64 -17.53 -0.64
N HIS A 145 -5.54 -17.86 0.65
CA HIS A 145 -6.51 -17.50 1.69
C HIS A 145 -6.04 -16.32 2.53
N VAL A 146 -4.74 -16.26 2.85
CA VAL A 146 -4.09 -15.14 3.54
C VAL A 146 -3.07 -14.53 2.61
N VAL A 147 -3.33 -13.31 2.13
CA VAL A 147 -2.46 -12.66 1.15
C VAL A 147 -1.93 -11.32 1.67
N SER A 148 -0.76 -10.93 1.20
CA SER A 148 -0.18 -9.61 1.48
C SER A 148 -0.32 -8.70 0.27
N ASN A 149 -0.68 -7.42 0.52
CA ASN A 149 -0.64 -6.35 -0.49
C ASN A 149 0.75 -5.69 -0.58
N ALA A 150 1.80 -6.32 -0.03
CA ALA A 150 3.15 -5.77 0.07
C ALA A 150 3.20 -4.41 0.82
N SER A 151 4.24 -3.60 0.61
CA SER A 151 4.34 -2.23 1.12
C SER A 151 3.91 -1.19 0.08
N CYS A 152 3.66 0.04 0.51
CA CYS A 152 3.44 1.18 -0.38
C CYS A 152 4.65 1.40 -1.30
N THR A 153 5.87 1.29 -0.77
CA THR A 153 7.11 1.41 -1.53
C THR A 153 7.24 0.28 -2.56
N THR A 154 6.92 -0.97 -2.20
CA THR A 154 6.93 -2.10 -3.15
C THR A 154 5.89 -1.89 -4.27
N ASN A 155 4.71 -1.35 -3.93
CA ASN A 155 3.67 -1.04 -4.92
C ASN A 155 4.10 0.08 -5.90
N CYS A 156 4.92 1.04 -5.46
CA CYS A 156 5.51 2.03 -6.34
C CYS A 156 6.64 1.44 -7.20
N LEU A 157 7.56 0.70 -6.58
CA LEU A 157 8.78 0.22 -7.22
C LEU A 157 8.52 -0.90 -8.23
N ALA A 158 7.61 -1.85 -7.92
CA ALA A 158 7.42 -3.06 -8.71
C ALA A 158 6.92 -2.79 -10.14
N PRO A 159 5.95 -1.89 -10.40
CA PRO A 159 5.54 -1.56 -11.76
C PRO A 159 6.69 -1.01 -12.62
N VAL A 160 7.49 -0.09 -12.06
CA VAL A 160 8.67 0.47 -12.76
C VAL A 160 9.71 -0.61 -13.02
N ALA A 161 10.05 -1.40 -12.00
CA ALA A 161 11.02 -2.49 -12.12
C ALA A 161 10.56 -3.57 -13.13
N LYS A 162 9.25 -3.87 -13.18
CA LYS A 162 8.69 -4.82 -14.15
C LYS A 162 8.86 -4.33 -15.58
N VAL A 163 8.55 -3.06 -15.86
CA VAL A 163 8.76 -2.48 -17.21
C VAL A 163 10.23 -2.50 -17.61
N LEU A 164 11.13 -2.11 -16.71
CA LEU A 164 12.57 -2.13 -16.98
C LEU A 164 13.10 -3.55 -17.16
N GLN A 165 12.64 -4.51 -16.35
CA GLN A 165 13.02 -5.92 -16.46
C GLN A 165 12.57 -6.51 -17.80
N ASP A 166 11.31 -6.32 -18.17
CA ASP A 166 10.74 -6.89 -19.39
C ASP A 166 11.35 -6.29 -20.66
N THR A 167 11.72 -5.00 -20.62
CA THR A 167 12.21 -4.29 -21.79
C THR A 167 13.73 -4.41 -21.95
N PHE A 168 14.46 -4.20 -20.87
CA PHE A 168 15.93 -4.04 -20.91
C PHE A 168 16.68 -5.15 -20.17
N GLY A 169 16.02 -5.90 -19.28
CA GLY A 169 16.67 -6.88 -18.38
C GLY A 169 17.47 -6.19 -17.28
N ILE A 170 17.09 -6.38 -16.01
CA ILE A 170 17.83 -5.83 -14.87
C ILE A 170 18.93 -6.83 -14.45
N GLN A 171 20.18 -6.39 -14.44
CA GLN A 171 21.31 -7.15 -13.92
C GLN A 171 21.44 -6.96 -12.41
N SER A 172 21.48 -5.72 -11.97
CA SER A 172 21.60 -5.33 -10.56
C SER A 172 21.15 -3.89 -10.38
N GLY A 173 20.91 -3.49 -9.14
CA GLY A 173 20.57 -2.10 -8.86
C GLY A 173 20.35 -1.82 -7.38
N THR A 174 20.15 -0.55 -7.11
CA THR A 174 19.80 -0.07 -5.78
C THR A 174 18.68 0.96 -5.85
N MET A 175 17.90 1.03 -4.76
CA MET A 175 16.91 2.08 -4.64
C MET A 175 17.02 2.82 -3.31
N THR A 176 16.71 4.11 -3.33
CA THR A 176 16.44 4.87 -2.13
C THR A 176 15.01 5.37 -2.19
N THR A 177 14.20 5.06 -1.18
CA THR A 177 12.94 5.78 -1.06
C THR A 177 13.09 6.96 -0.12
N ILE A 178 12.85 8.16 -0.65
CA ILE A 178 12.71 9.39 0.13
C ILE A 178 11.26 9.39 0.61
N HIS A 179 11.06 9.06 1.89
CA HIS A 179 9.77 8.63 2.40
C HIS A 179 9.25 9.56 3.48
N SER A 180 7.99 9.96 3.37
CA SER A 180 7.28 10.67 4.42
C SER A 180 7.36 9.92 5.76
N TYR A 181 7.32 10.66 6.88
CA TYR A 181 7.26 10.03 8.19
C TYR A 181 5.94 9.25 8.37
N THR A 182 5.98 8.22 9.19
CA THR A 182 4.83 7.37 9.50
C THR A 182 4.70 7.17 11.00
N ASN A 183 3.56 6.66 11.49
CA ASN A 183 3.27 6.55 12.92
C ASN A 183 4.18 5.57 13.69
N ASP A 184 5.03 4.82 13.01
CA ASP A 184 6.09 4.03 13.65
C ASP A 184 7.26 4.90 14.15
N GLN A 185 7.39 6.14 13.66
CA GLN A 185 8.39 7.10 14.13
C GLN A 185 7.90 7.87 15.35
N ARG A 186 8.83 8.51 16.05
CA ARG A 186 8.52 9.33 17.23
C ARG A 186 8.34 10.79 16.83
N LEU A 187 7.34 11.45 17.41
CA LEU A 187 7.14 12.90 17.21
C LEU A 187 8.31 13.68 17.83
N LEU A 188 8.67 13.36 19.07
CA LEU A 188 9.87 13.83 19.78
C LEU A 188 10.74 12.62 20.14
N ASP A 189 11.98 12.88 20.63
CA ASP A 189 12.93 11.81 21.02
C ASP A 189 12.33 10.92 22.11
N LEU A 190 12.05 9.66 21.76
CA LEU A 190 11.45 8.66 22.67
C LEU A 190 11.99 7.26 22.34
N PRO A 191 11.97 6.33 23.31
CA PRO A 191 12.46 4.97 23.08
C PRO A 191 11.81 4.29 21.87
N HIS A 192 12.65 3.68 21.05
CA HIS A 192 12.28 2.86 19.92
C HIS A 192 13.36 1.79 19.69
N LYS A 193 12.98 0.59 19.19
CA LYS A 193 13.94 -0.50 18.90
C LYS A 193 15.01 -0.13 17.86
N ASP A 194 14.66 0.72 16.90
CA ASP A 194 15.58 1.36 15.96
C ASP A 194 15.94 2.74 16.52
N LEU A 195 17.21 2.94 16.88
CA LEU A 195 17.69 4.17 17.52
C LEU A 195 17.57 5.41 16.63
N ARG A 196 17.59 5.25 15.30
CA ARG A 196 17.36 6.36 14.36
C ARG A 196 15.89 6.77 14.35
N ARG A 197 14.95 5.82 14.40
CA ARG A 197 13.51 6.09 14.52
C ARG A 197 13.08 6.55 15.91
N ALA A 198 13.97 6.46 16.90
CA ALA A 198 13.76 7.03 18.22
C ALA A 198 13.82 8.58 18.22
N ARG A 199 14.36 9.18 17.17
CA ARG A 199 14.54 10.62 17.03
C ARG A 199 13.31 11.29 16.42
N ALA A 200 13.16 12.59 16.69
CA ALA A 200 12.04 13.40 16.24
C ALA A 200 11.87 13.39 14.71
N ALA A 201 10.71 12.90 14.25
CA ALA A 201 10.45 12.64 12.84
C ALA A 201 10.35 13.91 11.98
N ALA A 202 9.73 14.97 12.52
CA ALA A 202 9.34 16.14 11.74
C ALA A 202 10.46 17.16 11.51
N ILE A 203 11.67 16.92 12.06
CA ILE A 203 12.82 17.86 11.98
C ILE A 203 14.12 17.17 11.54
N ASN A 204 14.09 15.87 11.25
CA ASN A 204 15.29 15.09 10.90
C ASN A 204 15.14 14.34 9.58
N LEU A 205 16.24 14.20 8.85
CA LEU A 205 16.42 13.17 7.82
C LEU A 205 16.89 11.90 8.52
N ILE A 206 16.12 10.82 8.41
CA ILE A 206 16.34 9.59 9.17
C ILE A 206 16.57 8.40 8.23
N PRO A 207 17.83 7.94 8.06
CA PRO A 207 18.10 6.70 7.34
C PRO A 207 17.45 5.52 8.07
N SER A 208 16.71 4.71 7.34
CA SER A 208 15.99 3.55 7.87
C SER A 208 16.11 2.37 6.95
N SER A 209 16.13 1.16 7.50
CA SER A 209 16.03 -0.05 6.70
C SER A 209 14.64 -0.15 6.03
N THR A 210 14.61 -0.73 4.84
CA THR A 210 13.38 -1.14 4.15
C THR A 210 13.59 -2.48 3.48
N GLY A 211 12.60 -3.36 3.58
CA GLY A 211 12.59 -4.62 2.83
C GLY A 211 12.00 -4.50 1.42
N ALA A 212 11.59 -3.30 0.99
CA ALA A 212 10.79 -3.13 -0.23
C ALA A 212 11.51 -3.61 -1.49
N ALA A 213 12.81 -3.30 -1.64
CA ALA A 213 13.59 -3.75 -2.79
C ALA A 213 13.84 -5.27 -2.75
N LYS A 214 14.21 -5.79 -1.58
CA LYS A 214 14.41 -7.24 -1.40
C LYS A 214 13.12 -8.02 -1.64
N ALA A 215 11.97 -7.49 -1.25
CA ALA A 215 10.68 -8.14 -1.42
C ALA A 215 10.18 -8.20 -2.88
N LEU A 216 10.82 -7.49 -3.82
CA LEU A 216 10.43 -7.53 -5.24
C LEU A 216 10.48 -8.95 -5.83
N HIS A 217 11.39 -9.82 -5.38
CA HIS A 217 11.45 -11.20 -5.87
C HIS A 217 10.18 -12.01 -5.56
N LEU A 218 9.36 -11.58 -4.59
CA LEU A 218 8.07 -12.22 -4.30
C LEU A 218 7.03 -11.99 -5.40
N VAL A 219 7.20 -10.91 -6.16
CA VAL A 219 6.27 -10.51 -7.23
C VAL A 219 6.91 -10.49 -8.62
N ILE A 220 8.24 -10.41 -8.68
CA ILE A 220 9.07 -10.50 -9.90
C ILE A 220 10.23 -11.46 -9.60
N PRO A 221 10.04 -12.78 -9.73
CA PRO A 221 11.03 -13.79 -9.31
C PRO A 221 12.42 -13.61 -9.92
N GLU A 222 12.51 -13.07 -11.13
CA GLU A 222 13.74 -12.81 -11.88
C GLU A 222 14.65 -11.77 -11.21
N LEU A 223 14.11 -10.99 -10.28
CA LEU A 223 14.85 -9.96 -9.53
C LEU A 223 15.42 -10.47 -8.20
N LYS A 224 15.35 -11.78 -7.93
CA LYS A 224 15.91 -12.37 -6.70
C LYS A 224 17.41 -12.07 -6.57
N GLY A 225 17.77 -11.33 -5.50
CA GLY A 225 19.17 -10.99 -5.22
C GLY A 225 19.77 -9.87 -6.09
N LYS A 226 19.00 -9.31 -7.02
CA LYS A 226 19.48 -8.25 -7.92
C LYS A 226 19.29 -6.83 -7.39
N LEU A 227 18.35 -6.63 -6.46
CA LEU A 227 18.01 -5.30 -5.94
C LEU A 227 18.09 -5.24 -4.42
N ASP A 228 18.63 -4.14 -3.91
CA ASP A 228 18.65 -3.78 -2.49
C ASP A 228 18.39 -2.27 -2.35
N GLY A 229 18.26 -1.77 -1.12
CA GLY A 229 18.05 -0.34 -0.89
C GLY A 229 17.69 -0.01 0.54
N TYR A 230 17.46 1.27 0.78
CA TYR A 230 17.07 1.79 2.09
C TYR A 230 16.05 2.93 1.94
N ALA A 231 15.50 3.36 3.07
CA ALA A 231 14.62 4.51 3.14
C ALA A 231 15.34 5.70 3.79
N MET A 232 15.14 6.89 3.24
CA MET A 232 15.45 8.15 3.89
C MET A 232 14.13 8.78 4.32
N ARG A 233 13.80 8.72 5.62
CA ARG A 233 12.62 9.40 6.15
C ARG A 233 12.86 10.90 6.19
N VAL A 234 11.88 11.68 5.73
CA VAL A 234 11.97 13.13 5.60
C VAL A 234 10.82 13.83 6.32
N PRO A 235 10.97 15.13 6.68
CA PRO A 235 9.96 15.91 7.41
C PRO A 235 8.75 16.29 6.55
N THR A 236 8.14 15.35 5.85
CA THR A 236 6.90 15.52 5.08
C THR A 236 5.83 14.56 5.58
N PRO A 237 4.56 14.99 5.70
CA PRO A 237 3.51 14.15 6.29
C PRO A 237 2.94 13.09 5.35
N ASN A 238 3.06 13.28 4.04
CA ASN A 238 2.56 12.36 3.02
C ASN A 238 3.26 12.60 1.68
N VAL A 239 3.13 11.67 0.77
CA VAL A 239 3.79 11.54 -0.52
C VAL A 239 5.28 11.24 -0.37
N SER A 240 5.69 10.21 -1.02
CA SER A 240 7.05 9.67 -1.02
C SER A 240 7.53 9.51 -2.46
N VAL A 241 8.83 9.31 -2.64
CA VAL A 241 9.42 9.09 -3.96
C VAL A 241 10.44 7.96 -3.92
N VAL A 242 10.41 7.09 -4.91
CA VAL A 242 11.45 6.07 -5.17
C VAL A 242 12.44 6.63 -6.16
N ASP A 243 13.71 6.60 -5.78
CA ASP A 243 14.87 6.82 -6.63
C ASP A 243 15.51 5.47 -6.93
N LEU A 244 15.25 4.95 -8.13
CA LEU A 244 15.74 3.64 -8.59
C LEU A 244 16.90 3.83 -9.56
N THR A 245 18.04 3.17 -9.29
CA THR A 245 19.17 3.08 -10.22
C THR A 245 19.46 1.62 -10.49
N VAL A 246 19.47 1.23 -11.78
CA VAL A 246 19.72 -0.14 -12.22
C VAL A 246 20.73 -0.21 -13.34
N PHE A 247 21.51 -1.28 -13.36
CA PHE A 247 22.26 -1.71 -14.53
C PHE A 247 21.43 -2.70 -15.34
N VAL A 248 21.30 -2.44 -16.65
CA VAL A 248 20.48 -3.24 -17.56
C VAL A 248 21.32 -4.05 -18.54
N GLU A 249 20.75 -5.15 -19.05
CA GLU A 249 21.43 -6.05 -20.00
C GLU A 249 21.51 -5.47 -21.39
N LYS A 250 20.42 -4.82 -21.84
CA LYS A 250 20.33 -4.20 -23.18
C LYS A 250 20.65 -2.72 -23.09
N PRO A 251 21.34 -2.16 -24.07
CA PRO A 251 21.53 -0.71 -24.15
C PRO A 251 20.20 0.05 -24.07
N ALA A 252 20.20 1.14 -23.33
CA ALA A 252 19.05 1.99 -23.11
C ALA A 252 19.39 3.45 -23.40
N SER A 253 18.40 4.23 -23.79
CA SER A 253 18.45 5.69 -23.83
C SER A 253 17.31 6.27 -23.00
N VAL A 254 17.44 7.53 -22.60
CA VAL A 254 16.36 8.24 -21.86
C VAL A 254 15.05 8.15 -22.63
N ALA A 255 15.08 8.39 -23.95
CA ALA A 255 13.89 8.31 -24.80
C ALA A 255 13.26 6.91 -24.81
N ALA A 256 14.07 5.84 -24.90
CA ALA A 256 13.59 4.47 -24.90
C ALA A 256 12.98 4.06 -23.55
N VAL A 257 13.63 4.44 -22.44
CA VAL A 257 13.13 4.19 -21.07
C VAL A 257 11.78 4.91 -20.88
N ASN A 258 11.72 6.20 -21.19
CA ASN A 258 10.49 6.99 -21.05
C ASN A 258 9.37 6.46 -21.97
N ALA A 259 9.67 6.06 -23.19
CA ALA A 259 8.69 5.47 -24.11
C ALA A 259 8.11 4.16 -23.55
N ALA A 260 8.94 3.28 -22.99
CA ALA A 260 8.49 2.03 -22.37
C ALA A 260 7.57 2.26 -21.16
N LEU A 261 7.96 3.18 -20.26
CA LEU A 261 7.18 3.53 -19.08
C LEU A 261 5.85 4.21 -19.46
N LYS A 262 5.87 5.14 -20.41
CA LYS A 262 4.68 5.82 -20.92
C LYS A 262 3.71 4.83 -21.59
N ALA A 263 4.22 3.90 -22.39
CA ALA A 263 3.41 2.86 -23.02
C ALA A 263 2.75 1.93 -21.99
N ALA A 264 3.48 1.54 -20.95
CA ALA A 264 2.93 0.73 -19.88
C ALA A 264 1.83 1.48 -19.09
N ALA A 265 2.05 2.76 -18.79
CA ALA A 265 1.10 3.62 -18.06
C ALA A 265 -0.21 3.83 -18.87
N GLN A 266 -0.12 3.96 -20.20
CA GLN A 266 -1.27 4.12 -21.08
C GLN A 266 -1.95 2.79 -21.44
N GLY A 267 -1.24 1.67 -21.26
CA GLY A 267 -1.65 0.32 -21.65
C GLY A 267 -1.95 -0.60 -20.46
N ALA A 268 -1.14 -1.64 -20.32
CA ALA A 268 -1.37 -2.75 -19.38
C ALA A 268 -1.38 -2.35 -17.91
N MET A 269 -0.74 -1.24 -17.53
CA MET A 269 -0.66 -0.74 -16.16
C MET A 269 -1.48 0.54 -15.95
N LYS A 270 -2.45 0.82 -16.82
CA LYS A 270 -3.35 1.97 -16.65
C LYS A 270 -4.08 1.91 -15.32
N GLY A 271 -4.04 3.01 -14.55
CA GLY A 271 -4.61 3.10 -13.19
C GLY A 271 -3.71 2.52 -12.08
N ILE A 272 -2.53 1.99 -12.45
CA ILE A 272 -1.49 1.51 -11.54
C ILE A 272 -0.23 2.36 -11.68
N LEU A 273 0.26 2.51 -12.91
CA LEU A 273 1.39 3.34 -13.30
C LEU A 273 0.88 4.59 -14.01
N GLU A 274 1.39 5.74 -13.62
CA GLU A 274 1.18 7.03 -14.27
C GLU A 274 2.53 7.57 -14.76
N TYR A 275 2.50 8.44 -15.75
CA TYR A 275 3.68 9.05 -16.35
C TYR A 275 3.42 10.54 -16.53
N THR A 276 4.28 11.37 -15.96
CA THR A 276 4.18 12.83 -16.08
C THR A 276 5.45 13.43 -16.67
N GLU A 277 5.26 14.50 -17.46
CA GLU A 277 6.31 15.36 -17.98
C GLU A 277 6.27 16.75 -17.34
N GLU A 278 5.34 16.96 -16.38
CA GLU A 278 5.16 18.22 -15.67
C GLU A 278 6.19 18.37 -14.53
N GLU A 279 6.58 19.60 -14.25
CA GLU A 279 7.53 19.93 -13.19
C GLU A 279 6.80 20.06 -11.83
N LEU A 280 6.54 18.92 -11.20
CA LEU A 280 5.73 18.80 -10.00
C LEU A 280 6.56 18.50 -8.75
N VAL A 281 5.96 18.72 -7.58
CA VAL A 281 6.53 18.40 -6.27
C VAL A 281 5.61 17.50 -5.47
N SER A 282 6.07 16.98 -4.34
CA SER A 282 5.33 15.99 -3.54
C SER A 282 3.88 16.37 -3.22
N ALA A 283 3.61 17.66 -2.95
CA ALA A 283 2.26 18.12 -2.60
C ALA A 283 1.23 17.92 -3.74
N ASP A 284 1.67 17.94 -5.00
CA ASP A 284 0.82 17.80 -6.18
C ASP A 284 0.30 16.37 -6.38
N PHE A 285 0.99 15.39 -5.80
CA PHE A 285 0.62 13.98 -5.87
C PHE A 285 -0.26 13.50 -4.72
N LYS A 286 -0.62 14.39 -3.78
CA LYS A 286 -1.51 14.05 -2.67
C LYS A 286 -2.89 13.64 -3.19
N GLY A 287 -3.37 12.47 -2.79
CA GLY A 287 -4.64 11.91 -3.23
C GLY A 287 -4.58 11.23 -4.61
N ASN A 288 -3.40 11.12 -5.23
CA ASN A 288 -3.26 10.38 -6.48
C ASN A 288 -3.48 8.88 -6.22
N SER A 289 -4.36 8.28 -7.02
CA SER A 289 -4.79 6.88 -6.85
C SER A 289 -3.85 5.87 -7.49
N ASN A 290 -2.87 6.30 -8.29
CA ASN A 290 -1.91 5.39 -8.90
C ASN A 290 -0.87 4.93 -7.86
N SER A 291 -0.34 3.74 -8.06
CA SER A 291 0.71 3.17 -7.20
C SER A 291 2.06 3.82 -7.41
N SER A 292 2.30 4.31 -8.63
CA SER A 292 3.60 4.82 -9.08
C SER A 292 3.38 5.89 -10.16
N ILE A 293 3.98 7.05 -10.00
CA ILE A 293 3.92 8.14 -10.97
C ILE A 293 5.36 8.45 -11.42
N VAL A 294 5.70 8.02 -12.63
CA VAL A 294 7.05 8.26 -13.19
C VAL A 294 7.22 9.73 -13.53
N ASP A 295 8.28 10.32 -13.01
CA ASP A 295 8.74 11.67 -13.35
C ASP A 295 9.74 11.59 -14.51
N ALA A 296 9.27 11.87 -15.71
CA ALA A 296 10.04 11.72 -16.94
C ALA A 296 11.25 12.65 -17.02
N GLY A 297 11.16 13.84 -16.42
CA GLY A 297 12.24 14.83 -16.38
C GLY A 297 13.47 14.34 -15.62
N TYR A 298 13.28 13.41 -14.69
CA TYR A 298 14.35 12.85 -13.87
C TYR A 298 14.82 11.46 -14.32
N THR A 299 14.34 10.93 -15.44
CA THR A 299 14.95 9.74 -16.06
C THR A 299 16.34 10.08 -16.56
N LYS A 300 17.34 9.32 -16.15
CA LYS A 300 18.74 9.48 -16.60
C LYS A 300 19.30 8.15 -17.07
N VAL A 301 20.20 8.24 -18.04
CA VAL A 301 21.00 7.10 -18.48
C VAL A 301 22.48 7.55 -18.52
N VAL A 302 23.33 6.85 -17.77
CA VAL A 302 24.76 7.10 -17.74
C VAL A 302 25.46 5.98 -18.51
N GLY A 303 26.27 6.35 -19.50
CA GLY A 303 26.70 5.39 -20.52
C GLY A 303 25.47 4.93 -21.32
N ASP A 304 25.36 3.63 -21.52
CA ASP A 304 24.22 3.03 -22.23
C ASP A 304 23.45 1.98 -21.39
N ARG A 305 23.87 1.75 -20.12
CA ARG A 305 23.32 0.67 -19.30
C ARG A 305 22.99 1.03 -17.86
N CYS A 306 23.45 2.16 -17.35
CA CYS A 306 23.07 2.63 -16.02
C CYS A 306 21.83 3.53 -16.12
N VAL A 307 20.68 2.98 -15.80
CA VAL A 307 19.37 3.65 -15.89
C VAL A 307 18.94 4.12 -14.52
N LYS A 308 18.51 5.38 -14.41
CA LYS A 308 17.93 5.98 -13.20
C LYS A 308 16.51 6.46 -13.49
N VAL A 309 15.56 6.09 -12.62
CA VAL A 309 14.15 6.49 -12.72
C VAL A 309 13.69 7.02 -11.37
N LEU A 310 12.98 8.15 -11.40
CA LEU A 310 12.28 8.71 -10.26
C LEU A 310 10.79 8.42 -10.38
N ALA A 311 10.17 7.92 -9.29
CA ALA A 311 8.74 7.62 -9.27
C ALA A 311 8.10 8.05 -7.95
N TRP A 312 7.08 8.92 -8.02
CA TRP A 312 6.29 9.42 -6.91
C TRP A 312 5.17 8.46 -6.52
N TYR A 313 4.71 8.55 -5.28
CA TYR A 313 3.53 7.81 -4.82
C TYR A 313 2.93 8.45 -3.57
N ASP A 314 1.60 8.51 -3.53
CA ASP A 314 0.91 8.76 -2.26
C ASP A 314 0.95 7.48 -1.44
N ASN A 315 1.81 7.44 -0.43
CA ASN A 315 2.06 6.25 0.37
C ASN A 315 0.86 5.82 1.24
N GLU A 316 -0.16 6.67 1.39
CA GLU A 316 -1.40 6.36 2.09
C GLU A 316 -2.56 6.12 1.11
N TRP A 317 -2.88 7.09 0.24
CA TRP A 317 -4.05 7.02 -0.63
C TRP A 317 -3.87 6.01 -1.77
N GLY A 318 -2.79 6.13 -2.54
CA GLY A 318 -2.50 5.20 -3.65
C GLY A 318 -2.41 3.76 -3.16
N TYR A 319 -1.75 3.54 -2.01
CA TYR A 319 -1.68 2.22 -1.37
C TYR A 319 -3.05 1.70 -0.93
N SER A 320 -3.90 2.55 -0.35
CA SER A 320 -5.25 2.17 0.07
C SER A 320 -6.15 1.84 -1.12
N CYS A 321 -5.97 2.53 -2.25
CA CYS A 321 -6.61 2.17 -3.52
C CYS A 321 -6.21 0.75 -3.96
N ARG A 322 -4.95 0.37 -3.83
CA ARG A 322 -4.50 -1.02 -4.14
C ARG A 322 -5.10 -2.05 -3.21
N CYS A 323 -5.24 -1.76 -1.92
CA CYS A 323 -5.96 -2.65 -1.00
C CYS A 323 -7.42 -2.84 -1.44
N ARG A 324 -8.12 -1.75 -1.79
CA ARG A 324 -9.48 -1.81 -2.35
C ARG A 324 -9.54 -2.66 -3.62
N ASP A 325 -8.62 -2.46 -4.53
CA ASP A 325 -8.61 -3.19 -5.80
C ASP A 325 -8.27 -4.67 -5.61
N LEU A 326 -7.44 -5.01 -4.63
CA LEU A 326 -7.19 -6.40 -4.24
C LEU A 326 -8.44 -7.04 -3.62
N ILE A 327 -9.21 -6.31 -2.79
CA ILE A 327 -10.53 -6.77 -2.32
C ILE A 327 -11.43 -7.10 -3.51
N LYS A 328 -11.49 -6.23 -4.53
CA LYS A 328 -12.32 -6.44 -5.74
C LYS A 328 -11.85 -7.65 -6.56
N LEU A 329 -10.55 -7.80 -6.75
CA LEU A 329 -9.98 -8.96 -7.44
C LEU A 329 -10.38 -10.25 -6.75
N ILE A 330 -10.20 -10.33 -5.43
CA ILE A 330 -10.53 -11.50 -4.62
C ILE A 330 -12.04 -11.79 -4.68
N ALA A 331 -12.86 -10.75 -4.46
CA ALA A 331 -14.32 -10.87 -4.48
C ALA A 331 -14.87 -11.35 -5.84
N SER A 332 -14.21 -11.00 -6.94
CA SER A 332 -14.61 -11.43 -8.29
C SER A 332 -14.42 -12.92 -8.56
N LYS A 333 -13.77 -13.63 -7.63
CA LYS A 333 -13.45 -15.07 -7.73
C LYS A 333 -14.15 -15.94 -6.66
N PHE A 334 -15.15 -15.38 -5.95
CA PHE A 334 -15.99 -16.11 -4.97
C PHE A 334 -17.00 -17.02 -5.63
#